data_41807d58c6718f17afca34b3c8bdde6b
#
_entry.id   41807d58c6718f17afca34b3c8bdde6b
#
_cell.length_a   1.000
_cell.length_b   1.000
_cell.length_c   1.000
_cell.angle_alpha   90.00
_cell.angle_beta   90.00
_cell.angle_gamma   90.00
#
_symmetry.space_group_name_H-M   'P 1'
#
loop_
_entity.id
_entity.type
_entity.pdbx_description
1 polymer ?
#
loop_
_entity_poly.entity_id
_entity_poly.type
_entity_poly.pdbx_seq_one_letter_code
_entity_poly.pdbx_strand_id
1 'polypeptide(L)'
;MKIIYFTTAQEEKDFRSFINDWKISLNPSNQNFHNKLIRALAINNEVHAISVRPFSRSNMKVKKLDKEVKTEGNITWHYLKRGGNKFYRAFITPSQIMNTLKTIDTTDSIFISDTINQTIVKAVAKIQKKYKRPVLGVCTDSPSNISGTTRSYTLFLLKHTREYDGYLSLTDGLNGLFNPDGKPSYIFEGIVEDKKLEVKESKKPYIFFGGALMEKYGVYNLIEAFNELDKKDLELWICGHHGDERKLNDAAKGNKHIKFLGLLPVNKVMEYEQTSLCTINPRPFSEDLDRFSIPSKTLEYMAMGRPVISVRNTILKKKFPDELIWIPSSSTKDIKEGIKKVLAMTEVERENFGEKAKNRVRALYSIESVGKNIQSFLLNFLK
;
A
#
# COMPACT_ATOMS: atom_id res chain seq x y z
N MET A 1 -15.12 15.10 14.29
CA MET A 1 -14.12 16.16 14.08
C MET A 1 -13.87 16.35 12.58
N LYS A 2 -13.19 17.42 12.20
CA LYS A 2 -12.82 17.67 10.82
C LYS A 2 -11.34 17.30 10.60
N ILE A 3 -11.04 16.60 9.53
CA ILE A 3 -9.67 16.21 9.16
C ILE A 3 -9.33 16.83 7.81
N ILE A 4 -8.21 17.53 7.75
CA ILE A 4 -7.66 18.06 6.50
C ILE A 4 -6.46 17.19 6.13
N TYR A 5 -6.60 16.43 5.06
CA TYR A 5 -5.59 15.45 4.64
C TYR A 5 -4.84 15.92 3.39
N PHE A 6 -3.54 16.16 3.51
CA PHE A 6 -2.67 16.57 2.40
C PHE A 6 -2.02 15.34 1.77
N THR A 7 -2.35 15.03 0.52
CA THR A 7 -2.00 13.75 -0.11
C THR A 7 -1.74 13.89 -1.61
N THR A 8 -1.19 12.83 -2.19
CA THR A 8 -1.19 12.61 -3.65
C THR A 8 -2.28 11.64 -4.09
N ALA A 9 -2.99 11.02 -3.15
CA ALA A 9 -4.06 10.08 -3.45
C ALA A 9 -5.26 10.76 -4.11
N GLN A 10 -6.01 9.97 -4.84
CA GLN A 10 -7.26 10.33 -5.51
C GLN A 10 -8.37 9.38 -5.09
N GLU A 11 -9.62 9.76 -5.36
CA GLU A 11 -10.74 8.83 -5.29
C GLU A 11 -10.47 7.63 -6.22
N GLU A 12 -10.94 6.44 -5.86
CA GLU A 12 -10.56 5.20 -6.53
C GLU A 12 -10.95 5.16 -8.01
N LYS A 13 -12.17 5.62 -8.35
CA LYS A 13 -12.64 5.66 -9.73
C LYS A 13 -11.84 6.67 -10.57
N ASP A 14 -11.55 7.84 -9.98
CA ASP A 14 -10.74 8.88 -10.63
C ASP A 14 -9.33 8.37 -10.90
N PHE A 15 -8.74 7.65 -9.95
CA PHE A 15 -7.40 7.07 -10.12
C PHE A 15 -7.38 6.00 -11.22
N ARG A 16 -8.39 5.13 -11.27
CA ARG A 16 -8.51 4.11 -12.31
C ARG A 16 -8.72 4.72 -13.69
N SER A 17 -9.63 5.69 -13.82
CA SER A 17 -9.83 6.44 -15.06
C SER A 17 -8.52 7.10 -15.49
N PHE A 18 -7.82 7.72 -14.56
CA PHE A 18 -6.56 8.39 -14.81
C PHE A 18 -5.47 7.46 -15.35
N ILE A 19 -5.37 6.22 -14.85
CA ILE A 19 -4.44 5.21 -15.38
C ILE A 19 -4.88 4.74 -16.77
N ASN A 20 -6.16 4.39 -16.93
CA ASN A 20 -6.68 3.78 -18.16
C ASN A 20 -6.74 4.77 -19.32
N ASP A 21 -7.30 5.94 -19.09
CA ASP A 21 -7.55 6.94 -20.13
C ASP A 21 -6.26 7.65 -20.56
N TRP A 22 -5.34 7.83 -19.60
CA TRP A 22 -4.12 8.58 -19.81
C TRP A 22 -2.88 7.69 -19.99
N LYS A 23 -3.03 6.36 -19.83
CA LYS A 23 -1.93 5.37 -19.90
C LYS A 23 -0.73 5.76 -19.05
N ILE A 24 -1.00 6.21 -17.82
CA ILE A 24 0.00 6.71 -16.89
C ILE A 24 0.45 5.58 -16.00
N SER A 25 1.75 5.28 -15.99
CA SER A 25 2.35 4.39 -15.00
C SER A 25 2.54 5.15 -13.69
N LEU A 26 1.70 4.88 -12.72
CA LEU A 26 1.80 5.38 -11.35
C LEU A 26 2.06 4.22 -10.40
N ASN A 27 2.72 4.50 -9.28
CA ASN A 27 2.84 3.52 -8.19
C ASN A 27 1.48 3.37 -7.48
N PRO A 28 0.77 2.25 -7.64
CA PRO A 28 -0.54 2.08 -7.03
C PRO A 28 -0.48 1.89 -5.52
N SER A 29 0.67 1.49 -4.96
CA SER A 29 0.77 1.15 -3.53
C SER A 29 0.51 2.36 -2.63
N ASN A 30 1.16 3.49 -2.91
CA ASN A 30 0.93 4.73 -2.15
C ASN A 30 -0.52 5.23 -2.31
N GLN A 31 -1.03 5.21 -3.54
CA GLN A 31 -2.42 5.59 -3.84
C GLN A 31 -3.41 4.74 -3.02
N ASN A 32 -3.27 3.42 -3.08
CA ASN A 32 -4.18 2.49 -2.41
C ASN A 32 -4.11 2.64 -0.88
N PHE A 33 -2.91 2.81 -0.34
CA PHE A 33 -2.74 2.99 1.10
C PHE A 33 -3.41 4.27 1.60
N HIS A 34 -3.09 5.44 1.00
CA HIS A 34 -3.68 6.71 1.43
C HIS A 34 -5.19 6.77 1.18
N ASN A 35 -5.69 6.16 0.09
CA ASN A 35 -7.13 6.06 -0.15
C ASN A 35 -7.84 5.25 0.96
N LYS A 36 -7.31 4.08 1.31
CA LYS A 36 -7.83 3.26 2.41
C LYS A 36 -7.78 4.01 3.75
N LEU A 37 -6.69 4.74 4.03
CA LEU A 37 -6.56 5.53 5.25
C LEU A 37 -7.57 6.68 5.31
N ILE A 38 -7.77 7.41 4.22
CA ILE A 38 -8.78 8.47 4.11
C ILE A 38 -10.19 7.89 4.38
N ARG A 39 -10.51 6.74 3.79
CA ARG A 39 -11.79 6.05 4.03
C ARG A 39 -11.94 5.60 5.49
N ALA A 40 -10.88 5.10 6.11
CA ALA A 40 -10.87 4.73 7.53
C ALA A 40 -11.13 5.95 8.44
N LEU A 41 -10.49 7.07 8.15
CA LEU A 41 -10.70 8.32 8.89
C LEU A 41 -12.11 8.88 8.70
N ALA A 42 -12.72 8.70 7.52
CA ALA A 42 -14.04 9.22 7.17
C ALA A 42 -15.20 8.46 7.84
N ILE A 43 -14.96 7.32 8.47
CA ILE A 43 -16.00 6.58 9.19
C ILE A 43 -16.64 7.45 10.28
N ASN A 44 -15.83 8.18 11.04
CA ASN A 44 -16.27 8.97 12.18
C ASN A 44 -15.96 10.47 12.04
N ASN A 45 -15.50 10.92 10.88
CA ASN A 45 -15.05 12.30 10.68
C ASN A 45 -15.46 12.82 9.31
N GLU A 46 -15.56 14.14 9.21
CA GLU A 46 -15.56 14.85 7.93
C GLU A 46 -14.12 14.99 7.46
N VAL A 47 -13.80 14.50 6.26
CA VAL A 47 -12.44 14.50 5.71
C VAL A 47 -12.36 15.33 4.44
N HIS A 48 -11.51 16.37 4.46
CA HIS A 48 -11.17 17.14 3.28
C HIS A 48 -9.79 16.70 2.76
N ALA A 49 -9.75 15.96 1.68
CA ALA A 49 -8.53 15.50 1.05
C ALA A 49 -8.03 16.49 0.01
N ILE A 50 -6.99 17.26 0.32
CA ILE A 50 -6.32 18.17 -0.62
C ILE A 50 -5.32 17.36 -1.43
N SER A 51 -5.70 17.01 -2.67
CA SER A 51 -4.93 16.09 -3.52
C SER A 51 -4.05 16.81 -4.52
N VAL A 52 -2.75 16.59 -4.38
CA VAL A 52 -1.75 16.93 -5.38
C VAL A 52 -1.64 15.77 -6.36
N ARG A 53 -2.43 15.79 -7.43
CA ARG A 53 -2.45 14.68 -8.40
C ARG A 53 -1.04 14.29 -8.84
N PRO A 54 -0.65 13.00 -8.73
CA PRO A 54 0.69 12.54 -9.05
C PRO A 54 0.98 12.64 -10.55
N PHE A 55 2.23 12.98 -10.90
CA PHE A 55 2.67 13.13 -12.30
C PHE A 55 4.14 12.79 -12.46
N SER A 56 4.49 12.07 -13.52
CA SER A 56 5.87 11.89 -13.94
C SER A 56 6.18 12.65 -15.23
N ARG A 57 7.47 12.88 -15.52
CA ARG A 57 7.92 13.51 -16.77
C ARG A 57 7.56 12.71 -18.01
N SER A 58 7.54 11.38 -17.91
CA SER A 58 7.16 10.48 -18.99
C SER A 58 5.70 10.65 -19.44
N ASN A 59 4.87 11.27 -18.59
CA ASN A 59 3.44 11.42 -18.79
C ASN A 59 3.04 12.84 -19.19
N MET A 60 3.97 13.67 -19.62
CA MET A 60 3.75 15.10 -19.93
C MET A 60 2.90 15.37 -21.19
N LYS A 61 2.46 14.35 -21.90
CA LYS A 61 1.47 14.49 -22.99
C LYS A 61 0.08 14.88 -22.48
N VAL A 62 -0.15 14.78 -21.17
CA VAL A 62 -1.41 15.14 -20.53
C VAL A 62 -1.52 16.65 -20.42
N LYS A 63 -2.54 17.21 -21.07
CA LYS A 63 -2.94 18.61 -20.96
C LYS A 63 -3.21 19.00 -19.51
N LYS A 64 -3.20 20.27 -19.20
CA LYS A 64 -3.50 20.83 -17.88
C LYS A 64 -4.77 20.19 -17.28
N LEU A 65 -4.67 19.67 -16.06
CA LEU A 65 -5.83 19.26 -15.28
C LEU A 65 -6.30 20.44 -14.44
N ASP A 66 -7.56 20.79 -14.54
CA ASP A 66 -8.13 21.90 -13.80
C ASP A 66 -8.45 21.53 -12.33
N LYS A 67 -8.69 22.56 -11.53
CA LYS A 67 -9.17 22.41 -10.16
C LYS A 67 -10.56 21.79 -10.17
N GLU A 68 -10.79 20.83 -9.28
CA GLU A 68 -12.05 20.13 -9.16
C GLU A 68 -12.33 19.81 -7.70
N VAL A 69 -13.60 19.81 -7.30
CA VAL A 69 -14.05 19.38 -5.98
C VAL A 69 -15.14 18.32 -6.15
N LYS A 70 -14.97 17.20 -5.47
CA LYS A 70 -15.93 16.09 -5.46
C LYS A 70 -16.20 15.67 -4.02
N THR A 71 -17.44 15.36 -3.69
CA THR A 71 -17.82 14.84 -2.38
C THR A 71 -18.41 13.45 -2.53
N GLU A 72 -17.94 12.54 -1.71
CA GLU A 72 -18.42 11.16 -1.60
C GLU A 72 -18.57 10.80 -0.11
N GLY A 73 -19.81 10.72 0.36
CA GLY A 73 -20.09 10.54 1.79
C GLY A 73 -19.45 11.64 2.63
N ASN A 74 -18.65 11.23 3.60
CA ASN A 74 -17.93 12.14 4.50
C ASN A 74 -16.57 12.63 3.95
N ILE A 75 -16.25 12.35 2.68
CA ILE A 75 -14.99 12.73 2.06
C ILE A 75 -15.23 13.78 0.99
N THR A 76 -14.55 14.92 1.11
CA THR A 76 -14.49 15.96 0.06
C THR A 76 -13.10 15.99 -0.53
N TRP A 77 -12.98 15.59 -1.79
CA TRP A 77 -11.74 15.64 -2.56
C TRP A 77 -11.55 17.01 -3.19
N HIS A 78 -10.47 17.69 -2.86
CA HIS A 78 -10.05 18.96 -3.46
C HIS A 78 -8.86 18.70 -4.40
N TYR A 79 -9.14 18.45 -5.67
CA TYR A 79 -8.10 18.27 -6.68
C TYR A 79 -7.50 19.59 -7.10
N LEU A 80 -6.21 19.73 -6.96
CA LEU A 80 -5.51 20.95 -7.34
C LEU A 80 -5.30 21.01 -8.86
N LYS A 81 -5.35 22.25 -9.40
CA LYS A 81 -4.94 22.50 -10.78
C LYS A 81 -3.50 22.09 -10.99
N ARG A 82 -3.22 21.44 -12.11
CA ARG A 82 -1.89 20.95 -12.37
C ARG A 82 -1.27 21.47 -13.66
N GLY A 83 0.02 21.85 -13.54
CA GLY A 83 0.92 22.15 -14.64
C GLY A 83 2.18 21.29 -14.62
N GLY A 84 2.79 21.06 -15.78
CA GLY A 84 3.76 19.99 -16.02
C GLY A 84 5.22 20.26 -15.69
N ASN A 85 5.65 21.43 -15.20
CA ASN A 85 7.08 21.74 -15.01
C ASN A 85 7.52 21.77 -13.53
N LYS A 86 8.86 21.75 -13.31
CA LYS A 86 9.44 21.77 -11.96
C LYS A 86 9.11 23.04 -11.20
N PHE A 87 9.08 24.19 -11.87
CA PHE A 87 8.75 25.50 -11.29
C PHE A 87 7.31 25.49 -10.74
N TYR A 88 6.37 24.99 -11.53
CA TYR A 88 4.98 24.87 -11.09
C TYR A 88 4.85 24.07 -9.82
N ARG A 89 5.53 22.93 -9.71
CA ARG A 89 5.50 22.09 -8.51
C ARG A 89 6.17 22.76 -7.31
N ALA A 90 7.26 23.46 -7.52
CA ALA A 90 8.03 24.06 -6.43
C ALA A 90 7.38 25.31 -5.81
N PHE A 91 6.64 26.10 -6.60
CA PHE A 91 6.13 27.39 -6.18
C PHE A 91 4.61 27.51 -6.27
N ILE A 92 4.00 27.05 -7.38
CA ILE A 92 2.56 27.24 -7.61
C ILE A 92 1.73 26.23 -6.82
N THR A 93 2.13 24.95 -6.81
CA THR A 93 1.37 23.92 -6.09
C THR A 93 1.28 24.18 -4.57
N PRO A 94 2.36 24.58 -3.86
CA PRO A 94 2.24 24.98 -2.45
C PRO A 94 1.28 26.15 -2.23
N SER A 95 1.28 27.14 -3.14
CA SER A 95 0.34 28.25 -3.07
C SER A 95 -1.11 27.83 -3.30
N GLN A 96 -1.35 26.87 -4.19
CA GLN A 96 -2.69 26.30 -4.40
C GLN A 96 -3.18 25.53 -3.17
N ILE A 97 -2.34 24.73 -2.51
CA ILE A 97 -2.67 24.07 -1.25
C ILE A 97 -3.15 25.11 -0.24
N MET A 98 -2.39 26.19 -0.04
CA MET A 98 -2.73 27.26 0.87
C MET A 98 -4.05 27.96 0.50
N ASN A 99 -4.28 28.21 -0.79
CA ASN A 99 -5.50 28.88 -1.26
C ASN A 99 -6.73 27.97 -1.15
N THR A 100 -6.57 26.67 -1.38
CA THR A 100 -7.65 25.69 -1.16
C THR A 100 -7.97 25.59 0.33
N LEU A 101 -6.97 25.57 1.20
CA LEU A 101 -7.19 25.51 2.64
C LEU A 101 -7.99 26.71 3.17
N LYS A 102 -7.80 27.91 2.59
CA LYS A 102 -8.57 29.12 2.95
C LYS A 102 -10.08 29.01 2.66
N THR A 103 -10.50 28.09 1.78
CA THR A 103 -11.91 27.86 1.44
C THR A 103 -12.58 26.82 2.34
N ILE A 104 -11.81 26.21 3.25
CA ILE A 104 -12.28 25.17 4.17
C ILE A 104 -12.27 25.78 5.58
N ASP A 105 -13.36 25.60 6.30
CA ASP A 105 -13.37 25.92 7.72
C ASP A 105 -12.45 24.94 8.47
N THR A 106 -11.41 25.47 9.10
CA THR A 106 -10.39 24.71 9.83
C THR A 106 -10.54 24.78 11.35
N THR A 107 -11.71 25.27 11.83
CA THR A 107 -12.02 25.25 13.25
C THR A 107 -12.10 23.80 13.74
N ASP A 108 -11.48 23.49 14.87
CA ASP A 108 -11.44 22.16 15.48
C ASP A 108 -11.02 21.03 14.52
N SER A 109 -10.05 21.35 13.65
CA SER A 109 -9.52 20.39 12.69
C SER A 109 -8.14 19.88 13.08
N ILE A 110 -7.84 18.65 12.64
CA ILE A 110 -6.52 18.04 12.66
C ILE A 110 -6.00 17.96 11.23
N PHE A 111 -4.74 18.33 11.04
CA PHE A 111 -4.07 18.24 9.75
C PHE A 111 -3.26 16.95 9.67
N ILE A 112 -3.44 16.20 8.59
CA ILE A 112 -2.69 14.97 8.32
C ILE A 112 -1.92 15.13 7.01
N SER A 113 -0.65 14.79 7.01
CA SER A 113 0.26 15.02 5.88
C SER A 113 0.98 13.75 5.46
N ASP A 114 0.97 13.48 4.16
CA ASP A 114 1.95 12.57 3.55
C ASP A 114 3.36 13.12 3.78
N THR A 115 4.25 12.31 4.38
CA THR A 115 5.62 12.72 4.76
C THR A 115 6.65 12.54 3.66
N ILE A 116 6.34 11.82 2.59
CA ILE A 116 7.30 11.50 1.52
C ILE A 116 7.15 12.38 0.28
N ASN A 117 6.20 13.31 0.24
CA ASN A 117 6.04 14.25 -0.86
C ASN A 117 6.59 15.65 -0.52
N GLN A 118 7.73 16.03 -1.12
CA GLN A 118 8.40 17.30 -0.86
C GLN A 118 7.52 18.54 -1.04
N THR A 119 6.63 18.53 -2.04
CA THR A 119 5.73 19.65 -2.32
C THR A 119 4.70 19.83 -1.22
N ILE A 120 4.14 18.72 -0.74
CA ILE A 120 3.19 18.68 0.37
C ILE A 120 3.89 19.13 1.65
N VAL A 121 5.01 18.50 2.01
CA VAL A 121 5.77 18.81 3.23
C VAL A 121 6.17 20.28 3.28
N LYS A 122 6.63 20.86 2.16
CA LYS A 122 6.95 22.30 2.04
C LYS A 122 5.74 23.21 2.30
N ALA A 123 4.55 22.82 1.82
CA ALA A 123 3.32 23.58 2.04
C ALA A 123 2.87 23.46 3.50
N VAL A 124 2.85 22.23 4.04
CA VAL A 124 2.40 21.94 5.41
C VAL A 124 3.28 22.64 6.46
N ALA A 125 4.61 22.70 6.24
CA ALA A 125 5.50 23.48 7.12
C ALA A 125 5.14 24.97 7.25
N LYS A 126 4.58 25.57 6.19
CA LYS A 126 4.06 26.95 6.23
C LYS A 126 2.67 27.01 6.86
N ILE A 127 1.84 26.02 6.60
CA ILE A 127 0.48 25.90 7.13
C ILE A 127 0.52 25.77 8.64
N GLN A 128 1.36 24.91 9.19
CA GLN A 128 1.53 24.68 10.62
C GLN A 128 1.83 26.00 11.37
N LYS A 129 2.77 26.78 10.86
CA LYS A 129 3.13 28.10 11.45
C LYS A 129 1.96 29.08 11.43
N LYS A 130 1.11 29.04 10.39
CA LYS A 130 0.03 30.00 10.21
C LYS A 130 -1.25 29.63 10.96
N TYR A 131 -1.66 28.37 10.88
CA TYR A 131 -2.99 27.94 11.36
C TYR A 131 -2.97 27.45 12.80
N LYS A 132 -1.79 27.10 13.35
CA LYS A 132 -1.62 26.61 14.74
C LYS A 132 -2.56 25.44 15.07
N ARG A 133 -2.78 24.56 14.13
CA ARG A 133 -3.54 23.32 14.28
C ARG A 133 -2.58 22.15 14.38
N PRO A 134 -2.94 21.07 15.12
CA PRO A 134 -2.13 19.88 15.17
C PRO A 134 -1.87 19.30 13.78
N VAL A 135 -0.62 18.94 13.51
CA VAL A 135 -0.18 18.32 12.25
C VAL A 135 0.39 16.95 12.55
N LEU A 136 -0.19 15.92 11.94
CA LEU A 136 0.31 14.55 12.04
C LEU A 136 0.91 14.09 10.72
N GLY A 137 2.07 13.41 10.79
CA GLY A 137 2.74 12.83 9.64
C GLY A 137 2.33 11.38 9.41
N VAL A 138 2.07 11.01 8.17
CA VAL A 138 1.86 9.60 7.78
C VAL A 138 3.14 9.04 7.19
N CYS A 139 3.79 8.13 7.91
CA CYS A 139 5.09 7.57 7.58
C CYS A 139 4.94 6.17 6.96
N THR A 140 4.95 6.11 5.62
CA THR A 140 4.73 4.87 4.84
C THR A 140 6.00 4.21 4.36
N ASP A 141 7.03 5.01 4.08
CA ASP A 141 8.30 4.56 3.51
C ASP A 141 9.47 5.38 4.03
N SER A 142 10.66 4.79 4.05
CA SER A 142 11.89 5.55 4.26
C SER A 142 12.21 6.36 3.00
N PRO A 143 12.44 7.70 3.10
CA PRO A 143 12.78 8.52 1.95
C PRO A 143 14.03 8.04 1.19
N SER A 144 14.97 7.38 1.88
CA SER A 144 16.18 6.81 1.27
C SER A 144 15.89 5.58 0.41
N ASN A 145 14.80 4.87 0.66
CA ASN A 145 14.43 3.66 -0.08
C ASN A 145 13.61 3.94 -1.34
N ILE A 146 13.23 5.21 -1.55
CA ILE A 146 12.50 5.62 -2.74
C ILE A 146 13.48 5.81 -3.91
N SER A 147 13.27 5.07 -4.98
CA SER A 147 14.11 5.14 -6.18
C SER A 147 14.19 6.56 -6.76
N GLY A 148 15.39 7.01 -7.07
CA GLY A 148 15.64 8.33 -7.68
C GLY A 148 15.63 9.51 -6.71
N THR A 149 15.60 9.27 -5.39
CA THR A 149 15.76 10.32 -4.37
C THR A 149 17.23 10.62 -4.12
N THR A 150 17.50 11.86 -3.67
CA THR A 150 18.84 12.31 -3.31
C THR A 150 18.96 12.48 -1.79
N ARG A 151 20.19 12.49 -1.26
CA ARG A 151 20.44 12.76 0.16
C ARG A 151 19.82 14.09 0.61
N SER A 152 19.89 15.12 -0.23
CA SER A 152 19.29 16.44 0.06
C SER A 152 17.75 16.37 0.14
N TYR A 153 17.12 15.55 -0.67
CA TYR A 153 15.69 15.30 -0.60
C TYR A 153 15.30 14.63 0.73
N THR A 154 16.01 13.58 1.13
CA THR A 154 15.80 12.89 2.40
C THR A 154 15.96 13.84 3.59
N LEU A 155 17.08 14.59 3.64
CA LEU A 155 17.33 15.55 4.70
C LEU A 155 16.27 16.66 4.77
N PHE A 156 15.80 17.14 3.62
CA PHE A 156 14.71 18.11 3.57
C PHE A 156 13.43 17.57 4.20
N LEU A 157 13.01 16.35 3.82
CA LEU A 157 11.79 15.73 4.38
C LEU A 157 11.92 15.55 5.89
N LEU A 158 12.97 14.89 6.36
CA LEU A 158 13.17 14.61 7.78
C LEU A 158 13.24 15.88 8.62
N LYS A 159 13.92 16.94 8.12
CA LYS A 159 13.99 18.23 8.81
C LYS A 159 12.62 18.86 9.02
N HIS A 160 11.77 18.87 7.99
CA HIS A 160 10.48 19.56 8.07
C HIS A 160 9.38 18.73 8.73
N THR A 161 9.41 17.41 8.53
CA THR A 161 8.43 16.53 9.18
C THR A 161 8.70 16.34 10.68
N ARG A 162 9.93 16.54 11.14
CA ARG A 162 10.28 16.53 12.58
C ARG A 162 9.51 17.56 13.40
N GLU A 163 9.08 18.67 12.77
CA GLU A 163 8.29 19.72 13.42
C GLU A 163 6.82 19.34 13.66
N TYR A 164 6.34 18.21 13.10
CA TYR A 164 4.96 17.77 13.27
C TYR A 164 4.65 17.40 14.73
N ASP A 165 3.38 17.45 15.10
CA ASP A 165 2.92 17.25 16.47
C ASP A 165 2.73 15.78 16.84
N GLY A 166 2.56 14.91 15.84
CA GLY A 166 2.43 13.46 16.03
C GLY A 166 2.58 12.67 14.73
N TYR A 167 2.54 11.34 14.83
CA TYR A 167 2.83 10.46 13.69
C TYR A 167 1.93 9.24 13.64
N LEU A 168 1.55 8.88 12.42
CA LEU A 168 0.90 7.64 12.03
C LEU A 168 1.92 6.83 11.21
N SER A 169 2.51 5.79 11.78
CA SER A 169 3.65 5.09 11.19
C SER A 169 3.34 3.62 10.92
N LEU A 170 3.87 3.06 9.82
CA LEU A 170 3.68 1.64 9.51
C LEU A 170 4.61 0.72 10.30
N THR A 171 5.76 1.22 10.79
CA THR A 171 6.70 0.44 11.59
C THR A 171 7.36 1.28 12.66
N ASP A 172 7.88 0.62 13.70
CA ASP A 172 8.72 1.27 14.72
C ASP A 172 9.96 1.95 14.10
N GLY A 173 10.55 1.33 13.08
CA GLY A 173 11.70 1.89 12.38
C GLY A 173 11.37 3.20 11.65
N LEU A 174 10.21 3.26 10.98
CA LEU A 174 9.73 4.49 10.37
C LEU A 174 9.41 5.54 11.43
N ASN A 175 8.74 5.14 12.51
CA ASN A 175 8.48 6.05 13.61
C ASN A 175 9.76 6.65 14.16
N GLY A 176 10.77 5.84 14.49
CA GLY A 176 12.06 6.35 14.98
C GLY A 176 12.80 7.24 13.96
N LEU A 177 12.61 7.02 12.66
CA LEU A 177 13.21 7.85 11.62
C LEU A 177 12.59 9.25 11.53
N PHE A 178 11.26 9.34 11.56
CA PHE A 178 10.53 10.61 11.43
C PHE A 178 10.29 11.31 12.76
N ASN A 179 10.25 10.58 13.85
CA ASN A 179 9.92 11.01 15.21
C ASN A 179 11.06 10.75 16.22
N PRO A 180 12.26 11.29 16.00
CA PRO A 180 13.39 11.07 16.91
C PRO A 180 13.19 11.69 18.30
N ASP A 181 12.26 12.64 18.42
CA ASP A 181 11.95 13.35 19.67
C ASP A 181 10.87 12.66 20.52
N GLY A 182 10.37 11.48 20.10
CA GLY A 182 9.39 10.70 20.85
C GLY A 182 8.02 11.34 21.03
N LYS A 183 7.58 12.19 20.10
CA LYS A 183 6.24 12.77 20.13
C LYS A 183 5.15 11.71 20.03
N PRO A 184 3.89 12.01 20.37
CA PRO A 184 2.80 11.06 20.26
C PRO A 184 2.75 10.37 18.90
N SER A 185 2.64 9.05 18.89
CA SER A 185 2.60 8.27 17.65
C SER A 185 1.70 7.05 17.77
N TYR A 186 1.10 6.66 16.66
CA TYR A 186 0.35 5.42 16.54
C TYR A 186 0.96 4.58 15.41
N ILE A 187 1.30 3.33 15.73
CA ILE A 187 1.90 2.40 14.79
C ILE A 187 0.86 1.37 14.38
N PHE A 188 0.70 1.19 13.07
CA PHE A 188 -0.20 0.19 12.50
C PHE A 188 0.41 -0.33 11.20
N GLU A 189 0.43 -1.62 11.03
CA GLU A 189 1.23 -2.28 9.99
C GLU A 189 0.57 -2.27 8.61
N GLY A 190 -0.65 -1.80 8.49
CA GLY A 190 -1.34 -1.69 7.21
C GLY A 190 -2.84 -1.48 7.33
N ILE A 191 -3.50 -1.49 6.17
CA ILE A 191 -4.96 -1.42 6.04
C ILE A 191 -5.38 -2.42 4.98
N VAL A 192 -6.26 -3.34 5.33
CA VAL A 192 -6.83 -4.30 4.39
C VAL A 192 -8.26 -3.91 4.02
N GLU A 193 -8.62 -4.22 2.79
CA GLU A 193 -9.98 -4.07 2.30
C GLU A 193 -10.69 -5.41 2.38
N ASP A 194 -11.90 -5.38 2.90
CA ASP A 194 -12.75 -6.55 3.03
C ASP A 194 -13.87 -6.47 1.98
N LYS A 195 -13.55 -6.92 0.77
CA LYS A 195 -14.54 -7.09 -0.29
C LYS A 195 -14.81 -8.56 -0.48
N LYS A 196 -16.03 -9.00 -0.14
CA LYS A 196 -16.53 -10.29 -0.58
C LYS A 196 -16.94 -10.15 -2.05
N LEU A 197 -16.20 -10.79 -2.93
CA LEU A 197 -16.57 -10.86 -4.35
C LEU A 197 -17.39 -12.12 -4.60
N GLU A 198 -18.37 -12.01 -5.49
CA GLU A 198 -18.98 -13.20 -6.08
C GLU A 198 -17.98 -13.78 -7.08
N VAL A 199 -17.41 -14.92 -6.76
CA VAL A 199 -16.33 -15.54 -7.53
C VAL A 199 -16.79 -16.87 -8.10
N LYS A 200 -16.31 -17.18 -9.31
CA LYS A 200 -16.46 -18.51 -9.90
C LYS A 200 -15.21 -19.32 -9.60
N GLU A 201 -15.41 -20.52 -9.09
CA GLU A 201 -14.30 -21.44 -8.87
C GLU A 201 -13.55 -21.77 -10.15
N SER A 202 -12.24 -21.93 -10.03
CA SER A 202 -11.39 -22.36 -11.12
C SER A 202 -11.58 -23.87 -11.37
N LYS A 203 -11.53 -24.28 -12.65
CA LYS A 203 -11.58 -25.69 -13.03
C LYS A 203 -10.37 -26.49 -12.56
N LYS A 204 -9.25 -25.84 -12.28
CA LYS A 204 -8.01 -26.47 -11.78
C LYS A 204 -7.49 -25.69 -10.57
N PRO A 205 -6.93 -26.39 -9.58
CA PRO A 205 -6.29 -25.73 -8.47
C PRO A 205 -5.04 -24.94 -8.95
N TYR A 206 -4.81 -23.78 -8.35
CA TYR A 206 -3.64 -22.97 -8.69
C TYR A 206 -3.09 -22.24 -7.48
N ILE A 207 -1.78 -21.97 -7.52
CA ILE A 207 -1.08 -21.06 -6.61
C ILE A 207 -1.09 -19.68 -7.25
N PHE A 208 -1.35 -18.65 -6.49
CA PHE A 208 -1.39 -17.27 -7.00
C PHE A 208 -0.26 -16.40 -6.45
N PHE A 209 0.38 -15.67 -7.35
CA PHE A 209 1.30 -14.58 -7.03
C PHE A 209 0.88 -13.31 -7.76
N GLY A 210 0.70 -12.21 -7.02
CA GLY A 210 0.39 -10.88 -7.60
C GLY A 210 1.34 -9.82 -7.08
N GLY A 211 2.12 -9.17 -7.97
CA GLY A 211 3.07 -8.15 -7.55
C GLY A 211 4.00 -7.66 -8.65
N ALA A 212 5.07 -6.96 -8.27
CA ALA A 212 6.10 -6.58 -9.21
C ALA A 212 6.98 -7.81 -9.56
N LEU A 213 7.12 -8.07 -10.87
CA LEU A 213 7.79 -9.26 -11.39
C LEU A 213 9.31 -9.06 -11.51
N MET A 214 9.94 -8.63 -10.42
CA MET A 214 11.38 -8.39 -10.34
C MET A 214 12.07 -9.41 -9.44
N GLU A 215 13.32 -9.69 -9.71
CA GLU A 215 14.15 -10.66 -8.97
C GLU A 215 14.13 -10.42 -7.45
N LYS A 216 14.26 -9.16 -7.04
CA LYS A 216 14.22 -8.75 -5.62
C LYS A 216 12.92 -9.10 -4.87
N TYR A 217 11.89 -9.53 -5.58
CA TYR A 217 10.62 -10.00 -5.00
C TYR A 217 10.46 -11.52 -5.03
N GLY A 218 11.50 -12.26 -5.45
CA GLY A 218 11.57 -13.72 -5.36
C GLY A 218 10.76 -14.48 -6.42
N VAL A 219 10.25 -13.79 -7.47
CA VAL A 219 9.38 -14.42 -8.48
C VAL A 219 10.10 -15.53 -9.27
N TYR A 220 11.38 -15.37 -9.56
CA TYR A 220 12.14 -16.38 -10.31
C TYR A 220 12.36 -17.65 -9.49
N ASN A 221 12.65 -17.51 -8.20
CA ASN A 221 12.79 -18.66 -7.29
C ASN A 221 11.43 -19.38 -7.12
N LEU A 222 10.32 -18.65 -7.15
CA LEU A 222 8.98 -19.23 -7.14
C LEU A 222 8.71 -20.06 -8.41
N ILE A 223 9.06 -19.53 -9.58
CA ILE A 223 8.92 -20.25 -10.87
C ILE A 223 9.76 -21.52 -10.85
N GLU A 224 11.00 -21.44 -10.39
CA GLU A 224 11.88 -22.59 -10.29
C GLU A 224 11.37 -23.63 -9.29
N ALA A 225 10.91 -23.19 -8.10
CA ALA A 225 10.30 -24.08 -7.12
C ALA A 225 9.07 -24.81 -7.66
N PHE A 226 8.25 -24.11 -8.46
CA PHE A 226 7.09 -24.72 -9.09
C PHE A 226 7.49 -25.74 -10.17
N ASN A 227 8.50 -25.45 -10.99
CA ASN A 227 9.02 -26.40 -11.97
C ASN A 227 9.53 -27.68 -11.30
N GLU A 228 10.21 -27.57 -10.15
CA GLU A 228 10.71 -28.71 -9.40
C GLU A 228 9.63 -29.54 -8.68
N LEU A 229 8.41 -29.03 -8.52
CA LEU A 229 7.29 -29.78 -7.95
C LEU A 229 6.76 -30.87 -8.89
N ASP A 230 6.93 -30.69 -10.20
CA ASP A 230 6.47 -31.59 -11.27
C ASP A 230 4.99 -32.05 -11.09
N LYS A 231 4.10 -31.14 -10.73
CA LYS A 231 2.66 -31.39 -10.53
C LYS A 231 1.87 -30.97 -11.75
N LYS A 232 1.32 -31.96 -12.49
CA LYS A 232 0.57 -31.74 -13.74
C LYS A 232 -0.89 -31.31 -13.52
N ASP A 233 -1.42 -31.48 -12.34
CA ASP A 233 -2.76 -31.12 -11.92
C ASP A 233 -2.85 -29.76 -11.20
N LEU A 234 -1.72 -29.10 -11.01
CA LEU A 234 -1.60 -27.79 -10.36
C LEU A 234 -1.11 -26.75 -11.37
N GLU A 235 -1.58 -25.50 -11.20
CA GLU A 235 -1.09 -24.36 -12.00
C GLU A 235 -0.45 -23.30 -11.10
N LEU A 236 0.45 -22.50 -11.66
CA LEU A 236 0.99 -21.30 -11.05
C LEU A 236 0.53 -20.08 -11.86
N TRP A 237 -0.27 -19.22 -11.26
CA TRP A 237 -0.75 -17.99 -11.89
C TRP A 237 0.02 -16.79 -11.36
N ILE A 238 0.65 -16.06 -12.25
CA ILE A 238 1.50 -14.91 -11.95
C ILE A 238 0.90 -13.66 -12.59
N CYS A 239 0.56 -12.68 -11.76
CA CYS A 239 -0.01 -11.40 -12.19
C CYS A 239 0.91 -10.25 -11.76
N GLY A 240 1.12 -9.27 -12.64
CA GLY A 240 1.89 -8.08 -12.26
C GLY A 240 2.57 -7.36 -13.41
N HIS A 241 3.52 -6.50 -13.07
CA HIS A 241 4.22 -5.61 -13.99
C HIS A 241 5.72 -5.49 -13.62
N HIS A 242 6.48 -4.76 -14.43
CA HIS A 242 7.93 -4.58 -14.29
C HIS A 242 8.77 -5.86 -14.46
N GLY A 243 8.21 -6.93 -15.02
CA GLY A 243 8.95 -8.12 -15.39
C GLY A 243 9.65 -7.98 -16.74
N ASP A 244 10.77 -8.67 -16.88
CA ASP A 244 11.39 -8.96 -18.16
C ASP A 244 10.73 -10.23 -18.71
N GLU A 245 9.88 -10.08 -19.73
CA GLU A 245 9.12 -11.19 -20.33
C GLU A 245 10.03 -12.32 -20.83
N ARG A 246 11.21 -12.01 -21.37
CA ARG A 246 12.14 -13.03 -21.86
C ARG A 246 12.65 -13.85 -20.67
N LYS A 247 13.17 -13.19 -19.63
CA LYS A 247 13.67 -13.87 -18.43
C LYS A 247 12.58 -14.68 -17.72
N LEU A 248 11.34 -14.19 -17.68
CA LEU A 248 10.22 -14.93 -17.07
C LEU A 248 9.90 -16.20 -17.88
N ASN A 249 9.85 -16.09 -19.21
CA ASN A 249 9.60 -17.23 -20.09
C ASN A 249 10.77 -18.25 -20.04
N ASP A 250 12.01 -17.76 -20.01
CA ASP A 250 13.20 -18.61 -19.86
C ASP A 250 13.18 -19.38 -18.51
N ALA A 251 12.80 -18.69 -17.42
CA ALA A 251 12.65 -19.32 -16.12
C ALA A 251 11.52 -20.36 -16.09
N ALA A 252 10.44 -20.14 -16.81
CA ALA A 252 9.32 -21.08 -16.93
C ALA A 252 9.71 -22.36 -17.70
N LYS A 253 10.79 -22.34 -18.48
CA LYS A 253 11.29 -23.50 -19.24
C LYS A 253 10.21 -24.20 -20.10
N GLY A 254 9.28 -23.44 -20.67
CA GLY A 254 8.17 -23.96 -21.47
C GLY A 254 7.10 -24.72 -20.65
N ASN A 255 7.09 -24.62 -19.34
CA ASN A 255 6.08 -25.25 -18.49
C ASN A 255 4.70 -24.61 -18.70
N LYS A 256 3.80 -25.31 -19.39
CA LYS A 256 2.44 -24.86 -19.75
C LYS A 256 1.51 -24.68 -18.54
N HIS A 257 1.92 -25.14 -17.35
CA HIS A 257 1.16 -24.97 -16.11
C HIS A 257 1.51 -23.63 -15.41
N ILE A 258 2.49 -22.87 -15.90
CA ILE A 258 2.80 -21.51 -15.43
C ILE A 258 2.10 -20.52 -16.36
N LYS A 259 1.25 -19.65 -15.79
CA LYS A 259 0.47 -18.67 -16.54
C LYS A 259 0.87 -17.24 -16.12
N PHE A 260 1.38 -16.48 -17.07
CA PHE A 260 1.61 -15.05 -16.91
C PHE A 260 0.36 -14.30 -17.35
N LEU A 261 -0.31 -13.64 -16.40
CA LEU A 261 -1.60 -12.97 -16.60
C LEU A 261 -1.47 -11.47 -16.92
N GLY A 262 -0.23 -10.95 -16.89
CA GLY A 262 0.02 -9.52 -17.06
C GLY A 262 -0.57 -8.67 -15.95
N LEU A 263 -0.84 -7.40 -16.25
CA LEU A 263 -1.47 -6.46 -15.33
C LEU A 263 -2.99 -6.62 -15.38
N LEU A 264 -3.60 -6.87 -14.24
CA LEU A 264 -5.04 -7.09 -14.11
C LEU A 264 -5.71 -5.97 -13.29
N PRO A 265 -7.01 -5.73 -13.51
CA PRO A 265 -7.82 -4.91 -12.62
C PRO A 265 -7.83 -5.46 -11.19
N VAL A 266 -7.87 -4.57 -10.19
CA VAL A 266 -7.78 -4.97 -8.77
C VAL A 266 -8.85 -6.00 -8.38
N ASN A 267 -10.10 -5.83 -8.82
CA ASN A 267 -11.16 -6.79 -8.52
C ASN A 267 -10.85 -8.19 -9.10
N LYS A 268 -10.19 -8.26 -10.26
CA LYS A 268 -9.81 -9.52 -10.86
C LYS A 268 -8.65 -10.18 -10.11
N VAL A 269 -7.71 -9.38 -9.61
CA VAL A 269 -6.65 -9.86 -8.73
C VAL A 269 -7.25 -10.47 -7.46
N MET A 270 -8.17 -9.73 -6.81
CA MET A 270 -8.85 -10.22 -5.60
C MET A 270 -9.68 -11.49 -5.84
N GLU A 271 -10.35 -11.59 -7.00
CA GLU A 271 -11.05 -12.82 -7.40
C GLU A 271 -10.08 -14.01 -7.45
N TYR A 272 -8.92 -13.83 -8.07
CA TYR A 272 -7.93 -14.91 -8.16
C TYR A 272 -7.27 -15.22 -6.81
N GLU A 273 -7.06 -14.23 -5.96
CA GLU A 273 -6.62 -14.45 -4.59
C GLU A 273 -7.63 -15.29 -3.79
N GLN A 274 -8.93 -15.02 -3.92
CA GLN A 274 -10.00 -15.74 -3.21
C GLN A 274 -10.24 -17.17 -3.71
N THR A 275 -9.97 -17.44 -4.99
CA THR A 275 -10.23 -18.74 -5.61
C THR A 275 -8.98 -19.61 -5.75
N SER A 276 -7.82 -19.12 -5.35
CA SER A 276 -6.57 -19.88 -5.37
C SER A 276 -6.55 -20.97 -4.29
N LEU A 277 -5.75 -22.00 -4.53
CA LEU A 277 -5.43 -22.99 -3.51
C LEU A 277 -4.67 -22.33 -2.35
N CYS A 278 -3.74 -21.46 -2.68
CA CYS A 278 -3.03 -20.59 -1.76
C CYS A 278 -2.42 -19.40 -2.51
N THR A 279 -2.08 -18.38 -1.77
CA THR A 279 -1.27 -17.26 -2.25
C THR A 279 0.15 -17.35 -1.69
N ILE A 280 1.12 -16.73 -2.37
CA ILE A 280 2.51 -16.78 -1.93
C ILE A 280 3.18 -15.40 -2.03
N ASN A 281 3.92 -15.02 -0.99
CA ASN A 281 4.82 -13.88 -0.98
C ASN A 281 6.27 -14.34 -0.76
N PRO A 282 7.02 -14.60 -1.84
CA PRO A 282 8.39 -15.11 -1.77
C PRO A 282 9.44 -14.00 -1.62
N ARG A 283 9.05 -12.77 -1.24
CA ARG A 283 9.95 -11.63 -1.10
C ARG A 283 11.08 -11.96 -0.13
N PRO A 284 12.36 -11.87 -0.55
CA PRO A 284 13.51 -12.14 0.31
C PRO A 284 13.49 -11.29 1.58
N PHE A 285 13.85 -11.89 2.69
CA PHE A 285 14.09 -11.19 3.95
C PHE A 285 15.32 -10.28 3.86
N SER A 286 15.22 -9.10 4.45
CA SER A 286 16.34 -8.20 4.68
C SER A 286 16.03 -7.37 5.92
N GLU A 287 16.98 -7.22 6.84
CA GLU A 287 16.80 -6.45 8.08
C GLU A 287 16.41 -5.00 7.81
N ASP A 288 17.04 -4.36 6.81
CA ASP A 288 16.71 -3.00 6.41
C ASP A 288 15.27 -2.88 5.88
N LEU A 289 14.84 -3.85 5.07
CA LEU A 289 13.47 -3.88 4.57
C LEU A 289 12.47 -4.12 5.71
N ASP A 290 12.76 -5.06 6.60
CA ASP A 290 11.89 -5.38 7.73
C ASP A 290 11.72 -4.19 8.68
N ARG A 291 12.79 -3.41 8.88
CA ARG A 291 12.76 -2.24 9.75
C ARG A 291 11.84 -1.14 9.23
N PHE A 292 11.79 -0.93 7.91
CA PHE A 292 11.13 0.22 7.29
C PHE A 292 9.94 -0.13 6.38
N SER A 293 9.59 -1.40 6.24
CA SER A 293 8.56 -1.81 5.28
C SER A 293 7.81 -3.05 5.73
N ILE A 294 6.49 -2.97 5.64
CA ILE A 294 5.61 -4.12 5.79
C ILE A 294 5.29 -4.70 4.41
N PRO A 295 5.33 -6.02 4.25
CA PRO A 295 4.88 -6.66 3.02
C PRO A 295 3.34 -6.62 2.93
N SER A 296 2.79 -5.49 2.48
CA SER A 296 1.33 -5.24 2.40
C SER A 296 0.57 -6.35 1.66
N LYS A 297 1.21 -6.97 0.68
CA LYS A 297 0.64 -8.11 -0.05
C LYS A 297 0.32 -9.29 0.86
N THR A 298 1.15 -9.58 1.86
CA THR A 298 0.87 -10.63 2.83
C THR A 298 -0.43 -10.36 3.59
N LEU A 299 -0.65 -9.11 4.04
CA LEU A 299 -1.89 -8.72 4.71
C LEU A 299 -3.10 -8.78 3.76
N GLU A 300 -2.93 -8.31 2.52
CA GLU A 300 -3.98 -8.39 1.49
C GLU A 300 -4.37 -9.85 1.20
N TYR A 301 -3.40 -10.74 1.06
CA TYR A 301 -3.63 -12.17 0.85
C TYR A 301 -4.37 -12.82 2.02
N MET A 302 -3.98 -12.52 3.26
CA MET A 302 -4.69 -13.00 4.45
C MET A 302 -6.16 -12.59 4.45
N ALA A 303 -6.45 -11.35 4.05
CA ALA A 303 -7.82 -10.83 3.99
C ALA A 303 -8.72 -11.58 2.98
N MET A 304 -8.13 -12.31 2.04
CA MET A 304 -8.88 -13.09 1.04
C MET A 304 -9.31 -14.49 1.54
N GLY A 305 -8.81 -14.93 2.70
CA GLY A 305 -9.29 -16.16 3.34
C GLY A 305 -8.76 -17.46 2.73
N ARG A 306 -7.61 -17.41 2.08
CA ARG A 306 -6.89 -18.62 1.61
C ARG A 306 -5.55 -18.75 2.35
N PRO A 307 -4.97 -19.97 2.43
CA PRO A 307 -3.64 -20.15 3.00
C PRO A 307 -2.61 -19.22 2.35
N VAL A 308 -1.78 -18.59 3.16
CA VAL A 308 -0.73 -17.69 2.68
C VAL A 308 0.63 -18.25 3.05
N ILE A 309 1.47 -18.47 2.04
CA ILE A 309 2.89 -18.79 2.21
C ILE A 309 3.67 -17.47 2.18
N SER A 310 4.51 -17.21 3.17
CA SER A 310 5.32 -15.99 3.19
C SER A 310 6.72 -16.26 3.75
N VAL A 311 7.73 -15.65 3.14
CA VAL A 311 9.03 -15.54 3.79
C VAL A 311 8.86 -14.76 5.08
N ARG A 312 9.56 -15.20 6.14
CA ARG A 312 9.47 -14.59 7.46
C ARG A 312 9.70 -13.07 7.38
N ASN A 313 8.84 -12.32 8.03
CA ASN A 313 8.99 -10.92 8.34
C ASN A 313 8.88 -10.79 9.86
N THR A 314 9.80 -10.12 10.50
CA THR A 314 9.91 -10.10 11.97
C THR A 314 8.67 -9.51 12.63
N ILE A 315 8.13 -8.43 12.07
CA ILE A 315 6.96 -7.73 12.61
C ILE A 315 5.71 -8.60 12.43
N LEU A 316 5.46 -9.08 11.21
CA LEU A 316 4.26 -9.87 10.93
C LEU A 316 4.31 -11.23 11.61
N LYS A 317 5.48 -11.88 11.71
CA LYS A 317 5.59 -13.16 12.42
C LYS A 317 5.29 -13.06 13.91
N LYS A 318 5.61 -11.93 14.54
CA LYS A 318 5.24 -11.66 15.93
C LYS A 318 3.73 -11.52 16.11
N LYS A 319 3.04 -10.92 15.12
CA LYS A 319 1.59 -10.65 15.17
C LYS A 319 0.73 -11.83 14.68
N PHE A 320 1.27 -12.62 13.77
CA PHE A 320 0.61 -13.74 13.10
C PHE A 320 1.50 -14.99 13.14
N PRO A 321 1.81 -15.54 14.34
CA PRO A 321 2.73 -16.68 14.46
C PRO A 321 2.20 -17.93 13.76
N ASP A 322 0.87 -18.15 13.79
CA ASP A 322 0.18 -19.40 13.40
C ASP A 322 -0.85 -19.20 12.28
N GLU A 323 -0.97 -18.01 11.72
CA GLU A 323 -1.94 -17.67 10.67
C GLU A 323 -1.34 -17.67 9.27
N LEU A 324 -0.04 -17.95 9.16
CA LEU A 324 0.73 -17.98 7.91
C LEU A 324 1.62 -19.21 7.87
N ILE A 325 1.82 -19.74 6.67
CA ILE A 325 2.84 -20.75 6.43
C ILE A 325 4.17 -20.03 6.23
N TRP A 326 4.88 -19.88 7.32
CA TRP A 326 6.17 -19.23 7.31
C TRP A 326 7.26 -20.11 6.71
N ILE A 327 7.99 -19.57 5.72
CA ILE A 327 9.19 -20.20 5.15
C ILE A 327 10.44 -19.40 5.56
N PRO A 328 11.58 -20.09 5.81
CA PRO A 328 12.80 -19.44 6.31
C PRO A 328 13.39 -18.40 5.36
N SER A 329 13.37 -18.72 4.06
CA SER A 329 13.96 -17.89 3.02
C SER A 329 13.17 -17.95 1.70
N SER A 330 13.58 -17.13 0.74
CA SER A 330 13.08 -17.16 -0.64
C SER A 330 13.80 -18.19 -1.53
N SER A 331 14.52 -19.15 -0.95
CA SER A 331 15.15 -20.19 -1.75
C SER A 331 14.13 -21.10 -2.42
N THR A 332 14.46 -21.64 -3.58
CA THR A 332 13.66 -22.62 -4.32
C THR A 332 13.23 -23.78 -3.40
N LYS A 333 14.14 -24.28 -2.56
CA LYS A 333 13.87 -25.34 -1.58
C LYS A 333 12.79 -24.94 -0.56
N ASP A 334 12.95 -23.78 0.08
CA ASP A 334 12.03 -23.35 1.14
C ASP A 334 10.62 -23.02 0.57
N ILE A 335 10.57 -22.40 -0.61
CA ILE A 335 9.31 -22.15 -1.33
C ILE A 335 8.62 -23.48 -1.64
N LYS A 336 9.34 -24.47 -2.18
CA LYS A 336 8.81 -25.78 -2.49
C LYS A 336 8.26 -26.49 -1.26
N GLU A 337 8.97 -26.45 -0.15
CA GLU A 337 8.49 -27.04 1.11
C GLU A 337 7.23 -26.30 1.65
N GLY A 338 7.16 -24.98 1.53
CA GLY A 338 5.95 -24.22 1.85
C GLY A 338 4.74 -24.67 1.03
N ILE A 339 4.92 -24.85 -0.28
CA ILE A 339 3.86 -25.34 -1.19
C ILE A 339 3.43 -26.77 -0.80
N LYS A 340 4.37 -27.66 -0.53
CA LYS A 340 4.06 -29.05 -0.10
C LYS A 340 3.23 -29.08 1.18
N LYS A 341 3.47 -28.19 2.15
CA LYS A 341 2.65 -28.09 3.36
C LYS A 341 1.19 -27.78 3.03
N VAL A 342 0.93 -26.87 2.08
CA VAL A 342 -0.44 -26.56 1.65
C VAL A 342 -1.07 -27.74 0.91
N LEU A 343 -0.30 -28.40 0.05
CA LEU A 343 -0.78 -29.57 -0.71
C LEU A 343 -1.11 -30.77 0.18
N ALA A 344 -0.47 -30.89 1.34
CA ALA A 344 -0.74 -31.94 2.32
C ALA A 344 -2.02 -31.70 3.13
N MET A 345 -2.55 -30.47 3.15
CA MET A 345 -3.80 -30.15 3.84
C MET A 345 -5.00 -30.65 3.02
N THR A 346 -6.02 -31.12 3.72
CA THR A 346 -7.35 -31.32 3.14
C THR A 346 -7.98 -29.98 2.76
N GLU A 347 -9.05 -30.00 1.99
CA GLU A 347 -9.76 -28.75 1.62
C GLU A 347 -10.29 -28.02 2.86
N VAL A 348 -10.91 -28.75 3.77
CA VAL A 348 -11.43 -28.21 5.03
C VAL A 348 -10.32 -27.58 5.90
N GLU A 349 -9.16 -28.21 5.96
CA GLU A 349 -8.01 -27.65 6.69
C GLU A 349 -7.51 -26.34 6.04
N ARG A 350 -7.45 -26.28 4.70
CA ARG A 350 -7.08 -25.06 3.99
C ARG A 350 -8.08 -23.93 4.22
N GLU A 351 -9.37 -24.22 4.17
CA GLU A 351 -10.44 -23.25 4.42
C GLU A 351 -10.37 -22.72 5.84
N ASN A 352 -10.27 -23.60 6.84
CA ASN A 352 -10.16 -23.21 8.24
C ASN A 352 -8.90 -22.37 8.51
N PHE A 353 -7.77 -22.75 7.91
CA PHE A 353 -6.52 -22.02 8.04
C PHE A 353 -6.62 -20.61 7.42
N GLY A 354 -7.16 -20.51 6.22
CA GLY A 354 -7.38 -19.23 5.54
C GLY A 354 -8.37 -18.33 6.27
N GLU A 355 -9.47 -18.87 6.77
CA GLU A 355 -10.49 -18.09 7.48
C GLU A 355 -9.96 -17.61 8.85
N LYS A 356 -9.15 -18.41 9.57
CA LYS A 356 -8.43 -17.97 10.78
C LYS A 356 -7.55 -16.75 10.49
N ALA A 357 -6.75 -16.82 9.40
CA ALA A 357 -5.89 -15.71 8.96
C ALA A 357 -6.69 -14.45 8.62
N LYS A 358 -7.78 -14.61 7.86
CA LYS A 358 -8.69 -13.54 7.47
C LYS A 358 -9.32 -12.85 8.68
N ASN A 359 -9.89 -13.62 9.60
CA ASN A 359 -10.53 -13.06 10.78
C ASN A 359 -9.52 -12.28 11.65
N ARG A 360 -8.30 -12.80 11.80
CA ARG A 360 -7.26 -12.15 12.57
C ARG A 360 -6.77 -10.84 11.93
N VAL A 361 -6.49 -10.85 10.61
CA VAL A 361 -6.01 -9.65 9.89
C VAL A 361 -7.09 -8.57 9.83
N ARG A 362 -8.36 -8.96 9.66
CA ARG A 362 -9.50 -8.03 9.66
C ARG A 362 -9.72 -7.36 11.03
N ALA A 363 -9.65 -8.14 12.08
CA ALA A 363 -9.77 -7.61 13.45
C ALA A 363 -8.73 -6.54 13.76
N LEU A 364 -7.53 -6.63 13.17
CA LEU A 364 -6.44 -5.68 13.39
C LEU A 364 -6.42 -4.53 12.37
N TYR A 365 -6.69 -4.82 11.10
CA TYR A 365 -6.33 -3.93 9.99
C TYR A 365 -7.46 -3.66 8.99
N SER A 366 -8.70 -4.06 9.27
CA SER A 366 -9.83 -3.60 8.45
C SER A 366 -9.94 -2.08 8.49
N ILE A 367 -10.54 -1.50 7.47
CA ILE A 367 -10.80 -0.05 7.39
C ILE A 367 -11.49 0.43 8.67
N GLU A 368 -12.46 -0.33 9.18
CA GLU A 368 -13.22 -0.04 10.40
C GLU A 368 -12.33 -0.08 11.65
N SER A 369 -11.55 -1.15 11.81
CA SER A 369 -10.66 -1.31 12.97
C SER A 369 -9.59 -0.24 13.04
N VAL A 370 -8.93 0.03 11.91
CA VAL A 370 -7.92 1.09 11.82
C VAL A 370 -8.55 2.46 12.04
N GLY A 371 -9.71 2.73 11.44
CA GLY A 371 -10.45 3.98 11.63
C GLY A 371 -10.79 4.24 13.10
N LYS A 372 -11.31 3.23 13.81
CA LYS A 372 -11.63 3.32 15.24
C LYS A 372 -10.39 3.59 16.10
N ASN A 373 -9.31 2.88 15.84
CA ASN A 373 -8.08 3.00 16.64
C ASN A 373 -7.39 4.35 16.41
N ILE A 374 -7.30 4.80 15.16
CA ILE A 374 -6.74 6.11 14.85
C ILE A 374 -7.63 7.22 15.42
N GLN A 375 -8.96 7.10 15.36
CA GLN A 375 -9.88 8.06 15.98
C GLN A 375 -9.56 8.26 17.47
N SER A 376 -9.38 7.17 18.23
CA SER A 376 -9.02 7.24 19.64
C SER A 376 -7.69 7.95 19.88
N PHE A 377 -6.73 7.75 19.01
CA PHE A 377 -5.44 8.44 19.05
C PHE A 377 -5.57 9.95 18.73
N LEU A 378 -6.36 10.31 17.70
CA LEU A 378 -6.55 11.70 17.27
C LEU A 378 -7.24 12.56 18.34
N LEU A 379 -8.12 12.00 19.15
CA LEU A 379 -8.81 12.72 20.25
C LEU A 379 -7.82 13.34 21.26
N ASN A 380 -6.61 12.82 21.40
CA ASN A 380 -5.60 13.37 22.28
C ASN A 380 -5.07 14.75 21.81
N PHE A 381 -5.29 15.13 20.55
CA PHE A 381 -4.83 16.39 19.96
C PHE A 381 -5.91 17.49 19.94
N LEU A 382 -7.12 17.19 20.43
CA LEU A 382 -8.22 18.16 20.51
C LEU A 382 -8.42 18.74 21.93
N LYS A 383 -7.59 18.30 22.88
CA LYS A 383 -7.65 18.76 24.28
C LYS A 383 -6.92 20.06 24.49
#